data_7c2d5adc46e23e7f6df9e1f7ce7f0dfe
#
_entry.id   7c2d5adc46e23e7f6df9e1f7ce7f0dfe
#
_cell.length_a   1.000
_cell.length_b   1.000
_cell.length_c   1.000
_cell.angle_alpha   90.00
_cell.angle_beta   90.00
_cell.angle_gamma   90.00
#
_symmetry.space_group_name_H-M   'P 1'
#
loop_
_entity.id
_entity.type
_entity.pdbx_description
1 polymer ?
#
loop_
_entity_poly.entity_id
_entity_poly.type
_entity_poly.pdbx_seq_one_letter_code
_entity_poly.pdbx_strand_id
1 'polypeptide(L)'
;TMVWALNSCEAQKVMPKSVSRNLILALQAVDNGPLTNCQEEELAWLVETSSNIASVQSDESTVTLVSSQRSSVMSNLRNMANAVKACFELAGAEVIQNDGYPAWKMNADSELQRIAIQEYKKLFGHDPKVLGIHAGLECGLFSEKYPGIDMISFGPTLRFVHTPDERLLIPTVQMVWDHMLAILREID
;
A
#
# COMPACT_ATOMS: atom_id res chain seq x y z
N THR A 1 -20.53 -21.12 0.56
CA THR A 1 -20.26 -22.56 0.71
C THR A 1 -19.02 -22.87 -0.09
N MET A 2 -17.92 -23.24 0.58
CA MET A 2 -16.68 -23.66 -0.07
C MET A 2 -16.82 -25.15 -0.43
N VAL A 3 -16.64 -25.48 -1.69
CA VAL A 3 -16.60 -26.89 -2.15
C VAL A 3 -15.15 -27.28 -2.33
N TRP A 4 -14.71 -28.29 -1.59
CA TRP A 4 -13.38 -28.89 -1.73
C TRP A 4 -13.48 -30.14 -2.60
N ALA A 5 -12.73 -30.18 -3.69
CA ALA A 5 -12.54 -31.39 -4.47
C ALA A 5 -11.18 -31.98 -4.11
N LEU A 6 -11.17 -33.17 -3.52
CA LEU A 6 -9.97 -33.96 -3.28
C LEU A 6 -9.82 -34.95 -4.43
N ASN A 7 -8.83 -34.75 -5.27
CA ASN A 7 -8.42 -35.72 -6.28
C ASN A 7 -7.26 -36.54 -5.74
N SER A 8 -7.31 -37.86 -5.85
CA SER A 8 -6.16 -38.71 -5.59
C SER A 8 -5.12 -38.47 -6.68
N CYS A 9 -3.88 -38.16 -6.29
CA CYS A 9 -2.75 -38.13 -7.20
C CYS A 9 -1.62 -38.96 -6.60
N GLU A 10 -0.81 -39.61 -7.44
CA GLU A 10 0.43 -40.20 -7.02
C GLU A 10 1.49 -39.10 -6.90
N ALA A 11 1.70 -38.58 -5.69
CA ALA A 11 2.75 -37.63 -5.43
C ALA A 11 4.10 -38.32 -5.35
N GLN A 12 5.03 -37.99 -6.23
CA GLN A 12 6.40 -38.50 -6.22
C GLN A 12 7.24 -37.90 -5.08
N LYS A 13 6.95 -36.69 -4.67
CA LYS A 13 7.60 -35.97 -3.55
C LYS A 13 6.55 -35.25 -2.71
N VAL A 14 6.73 -35.26 -1.43
CA VAL A 14 5.87 -34.55 -0.48
C VAL A 14 6.72 -33.75 0.50
N MET A 15 6.21 -32.62 0.95
CA MET A 15 6.85 -31.82 1.98
C MET A 15 6.88 -32.59 3.30
N PRO A 16 8.03 -32.60 4.06
CA PRO A 16 8.08 -33.19 5.39
C PRO A 16 6.93 -32.66 6.28
N LYS A 17 6.35 -33.59 7.07
CA LYS A 17 5.19 -33.28 7.92
C LYS A 17 5.43 -32.10 8.87
N SER A 18 6.66 -31.97 9.42
CA SER A 18 7.04 -30.85 10.30
C SER A 18 7.04 -29.54 9.55
N VAL A 19 7.60 -29.51 8.33
CA VAL A 19 7.68 -28.30 7.50
C VAL A 19 6.28 -27.83 7.07
N SER A 20 5.45 -28.77 6.55
CA SER A 20 4.08 -28.45 6.14
C SER A 20 3.23 -27.95 7.31
N ARG A 21 3.38 -28.58 8.50
CA ARG A 21 2.69 -28.13 9.72
C ARG A 21 3.11 -26.71 10.11
N ASN A 22 4.41 -26.43 10.16
CA ASN A 22 4.93 -25.13 10.54
C ASN A 22 4.50 -24.06 9.55
N LEU A 23 4.54 -24.33 8.25
CA LEU A 23 4.05 -23.41 7.23
C LEU A 23 2.57 -23.09 7.41
N ILE A 24 1.72 -24.10 7.63
CA ILE A 24 0.28 -23.89 7.86
C ILE A 24 0.05 -23.06 9.11
N LEU A 25 0.78 -23.35 10.20
CA LEU A 25 0.65 -22.58 11.44
C LEU A 25 1.11 -21.14 11.26
N ALA A 26 2.19 -20.88 10.53
CA ALA A 26 2.66 -19.53 10.22
C ALA A 26 1.63 -18.75 9.38
N LEU A 27 1.06 -19.39 8.34
CA LEU A 27 0.02 -18.79 7.51
C LEU A 27 -1.28 -18.48 8.27
N GLN A 28 -1.57 -19.25 9.33
CA GLN A 28 -2.71 -18.98 10.20
C GLN A 28 -2.44 -17.90 11.26
N ALA A 29 -1.18 -17.78 11.69
CA ALA A 29 -0.78 -16.88 12.76
C ALA A 29 -0.42 -15.47 12.25
N VAL A 30 0.06 -15.38 11.01
CA VAL A 30 0.47 -14.10 10.44
C VAL A 30 -0.74 -13.23 10.11
N ASP A 31 -0.67 -11.97 10.48
CA ASP A 31 -1.71 -11.00 10.14
C ASP A 31 -1.79 -10.78 8.62
N ASN A 32 -3.01 -10.77 8.11
CA ASN A 32 -3.27 -10.53 6.68
C ASN A 32 -4.56 -9.72 6.50
N GLY A 33 -4.47 -8.62 5.77
CA GLY A 33 -5.57 -7.68 5.53
C GLY A 33 -5.35 -6.33 6.22
N PRO A 34 -6.39 -5.48 6.30
CA PRO A 34 -6.39 -4.25 7.09
C PRO A 34 -6.28 -4.57 8.58
N LEU A 35 -5.42 -3.85 9.30
CA LEU A 35 -5.16 -4.08 10.72
C LEU A 35 -5.60 -2.92 11.58
N THR A 36 -5.27 -1.70 11.17
CA THR A 36 -5.69 -0.47 11.84
C THR A 36 -6.16 0.55 10.84
N ASN A 37 -7.09 1.40 11.27
CA ASN A 37 -7.51 2.58 10.53
C ASN A 37 -6.86 3.84 11.13
N CYS A 38 -6.85 4.92 10.36
CA CYS A 38 -6.39 6.22 10.81
C CYS A 38 -7.16 6.67 12.05
N GLN A 39 -6.47 7.30 12.99
CA GLN A 39 -7.05 7.74 14.26
C GLN A 39 -7.77 9.09 14.14
N GLU A 40 -7.46 9.86 13.13
CA GLU A 40 -8.12 11.13 12.82
C GLU A 40 -9.58 10.86 12.42
N GLU A 41 -10.55 11.54 13.05
CA GLU A 41 -11.99 11.29 12.86
C GLU A 41 -12.41 11.38 11.39
N GLU A 42 -11.88 12.37 10.67
CA GLU A 42 -12.17 12.60 9.24
C GLU A 42 -11.60 11.51 8.32
N LEU A 43 -10.59 10.78 8.78
CA LEU A 43 -9.89 9.72 8.06
C LEU A 43 -10.13 8.32 8.64
N ALA A 44 -11.03 8.18 9.60
CA ALA A 44 -11.27 6.90 10.30
C ALA A 44 -11.72 5.77 9.35
N TRP A 45 -12.19 6.08 8.17
CA TRP A 45 -12.51 5.12 7.12
C TRP A 45 -11.27 4.62 6.34
N LEU A 46 -10.14 5.33 6.44
CA LEU A 46 -8.92 5.00 5.72
C LEU A 46 -8.08 4.00 6.53
N VAL A 47 -7.63 2.95 5.87
CA VAL A 47 -6.69 1.99 6.45
C VAL A 47 -5.36 2.69 6.71
N GLU A 48 -4.86 2.63 7.94
CA GLU A 48 -3.53 3.12 8.31
C GLU A 48 -2.47 2.05 8.07
N THR A 49 -2.70 0.83 8.59
CA THR A 49 -1.74 -0.27 8.53
C THR A 49 -2.39 -1.52 7.97
N SER A 50 -1.73 -2.17 7.04
CA SER A 50 -2.15 -3.45 6.47
C SER A 50 -0.97 -4.38 6.22
N SER A 51 -1.25 -5.67 6.20
CA SER A 51 -0.34 -6.72 5.76
C SER A 51 -1.00 -7.56 4.67
N ASN A 52 -0.24 -7.99 3.67
CA ASN A 52 -0.75 -8.81 2.58
C ASN A 52 0.21 -9.95 2.26
N ILE A 53 -0.29 -11.18 2.31
CA ILE A 53 0.39 -12.33 1.72
C ILE A 53 0.13 -12.27 0.22
N ALA A 54 1.10 -11.74 -0.52
CA ALA A 54 0.94 -11.42 -1.94
C ALA A 54 1.05 -12.65 -2.84
N SER A 55 1.96 -13.56 -2.52
CA SER A 55 2.11 -14.81 -3.28
C SER A 55 2.71 -15.93 -2.44
N VAL A 56 2.36 -17.16 -2.80
CA VAL A 56 2.98 -18.39 -2.30
C VAL A 56 3.30 -19.24 -3.51
N GLN A 57 4.55 -19.59 -3.70
CA GLN A 57 5.03 -20.43 -4.79
C GLN A 57 5.85 -21.58 -4.22
N SER A 58 5.78 -22.73 -4.85
CA SER A 58 6.61 -23.89 -4.48
C SER A 58 7.28 -24.50 -5.70
N ASP A 59 8.51 -24.91 -5.53
CA ASP A 59 9.24 -25.77 -6.45
C ASP A 59 9.48 -27.14 -5.80
N GLU A 60 10.42 -27.92 -6.33
CA GLU A 60 10.75 -29.28 -5.82
C GLU A 60 11.34 -29.29 -4.41
N SER A 61 11.89 -28.20 -3.93
CA SER A 61 12.70 -28.13 -2.70
C SER A 61 12.32 -27.00 -1.76
N THR A 62 11.67 -25.96 -2.27
CA THR A 62 11.48 -24.70 -1.58
C THR A 62 10.04 -24.19 -1.69
N VAL A 63 9.53 -23.60 -0.63
CA VAL A 63 8.33 -22.77 -0.67
C VAL A 63 8.75 -21.33 -0.47
N THR A 64 8.47 -20.49 -1.44
CA THR A 64 8.73 -19.05 -1.40
C THR A 64 7.43 -18.31 -1.16
N LEU A 65 7.42 -17.47 -0.13
CA LEU A 65 6.30 -16.60 0.21
C LEU A 65 6.74 -15.14 0.10
N VAL A 66 5.94 -14.35 -0.58
CA VAL A 66 6.13 -12.89 -0.65
C VAL A 66 5.00 -12.23 0.10
N SER A 67 5.34 -11.36 1.03
CA SER A 67 4.39 -10.52 1.74
C SER A 67 4.75 -9.04 1.62
N SER A 68 3.75 -8.18 1.71
CA SER A 68 3.90 -6.73 1.62
C SER A 68 3.16 -6.08 2.76
N GLN A 69 3.84 -5.23 3.53
CA GLN A 69 3.26 -4.45 4.61
C GLN A 69 3.19 -2.98 4.18
N ARG A 70 2.14 -2.31 4.60
CA ARG A 70 1.93 -0.88 4.35
C ARG A 70 1.44 -0.19 5.59
N SER A 71 1.93 1.03 5.83
CA SER A 71 1.40 1.91 6.86
C SER A 71 1.71 3.36 6.51
N SER A 72 0.85 4.29 6.92
CA SER A 72 1.14 5.72 6.90
C SER A 72 1.99 6.16 8.10
N VAL A 73 2.28 5.25 9.05
CA VAL A 73 3.08 5.49 10.25
C VAL A 73 4.30 4.56 10.27
N MET A 74 5.51 5.12 10.19
CA MET A 74 6.76 4.34 10.07
C MET A 74 7.00 3.35 11.22
N SER A 75 6.65 3.73 12.46
CA SER A 75 6.78 2.81 13.60
C SER A 75 5.88 1.59 13.46
N ASN A 76 4.65 1.78 12.99
CA ASN A 76 3.68 0.71 12.78
C ASN A 76 4.09 -0.18 11.60
N LEU A 77 4.62 0.41 10.52
CA LEU A 77 5.19 -0.33 9.40
C LEU A 77 6.32 -1.27 9.86
N ARG A 78 7.28 -0.74 10.62
CA ARG A 78 8.40 -1.53 11.16
C ARG A 78 7.94 -2.62 12.12
N ASN A 79 7.01 -2.29 13.02
CA ASN A 79 6.46 -3.28 13.94
C ASN A 79 5.77 -4.43 13.21
N MET A 80 4.95 -4.12 12.19
CA MET A 80 4.28 -5.12 11.38
C MET A 80 5.27 -5.99 10.60
N ALA A 81 6.25 -5.38 9.94
CA ALA A 81 7.27 -6.10 9.19
C ALA A 81 8.07 -7.05 10.11
N ASN A 82 8.41 -6.60 11.33
CA ASN A 82 9.10 -7.42 12.32
C ASN A 82 8.21 -8.57 12.85
N ALA A 83 6.92 -8.34 13.05
CA ALA A 83 5.98 -9.38 13.47
C ALA A 83 5.84 -10.48 12.40
N VAL A 84 5.70 -10.08 11.14
CA VAL A 84 5.66 -11.02 9.99
C VAL A 84 6.97 -11.82 9.92
N LYS A 85 8.12 -11.14 10.02
CA LYS A 85 9.44 -11.80 10.06
C LYS A 85 9.52 -12.82 11.18
N ALA A 86 9.22 -12.42 12.42
CA ALA A 86 9.29 -13.32 13.58
C ALA A 86 8.37 -14.54 13.43
N CYS A 87 7.17 -14.36 12.87
CA CYS A 87 6.23 -15.44 12.64
C CYS A 87 6.81 -16.52 11.70
N PHE A 88 7.43 -16.12 10.60
CA PHE A 88 8.02 -17.07 9.65
C PHE A 88 9.36 -17.65 10.12
N GLU A 89 10.18 -16.86 10.83
CA GLU A 89 11.41 -17.38 11.45
C GLU A 89 11.10 -18.46 12.52
N LEU A 90 10.06 -18.26 13.34
CA LEU A 90 9.59 -19.27 14.29
C LEU A 90 9.11 -20.56 13.59
N ALA A 91 8.61 -20.45 12.37
CA ALA A 91 8.25 -21.60 11.54
C ALA A 91 9.46 -22.28 10.88
N GLY A 92 10.66 -21.73 11.03
CA GLY A 92 11.91 -22.24 10.47
C GLY A 92 12.23 -21.73 9.06
N ALA A 93 11.61 -20.65 8.62
CA ALA A 93 11.91 -20.03 7.34
C ALA A 93 13.09 -19.05 7.44
N GLU A 94 13.82 -18.89 6.35
CA GLU A 94 14.73 -17.76 6.12
C GLU A 94 13.91 -16.57 5.65
N VAL A 95 14.06 -15.41 6.30
CA VAL A 95 13.28 -14.22 5.97
C VAL A 95 14.20 -13.07 5.56
N ILE A 96 13.97 -12.56 4.35
CA ILE A 96 14.65 -11.39 3.80
C ILE A 96 13.68 -10.21 3.82
N GLN A 97 14.06 -9.13 4.47
CA GLN A 97 13.31 -7.87 4.43
C GLN A 97 14.04 -6.92 3.47
N ASN A 98 13.31 -6.43 2.49
CA ASN A 98 13.81 -5.42 1.56
C ASN A 98 13.24 -4.06 1.96
N ASP A 99 13.97 -3.00 1.60
CA ASP A 99 13.49 -1.65 1.71
C ASP A 99 12.26 -1.45 0.83
N GLY A 100 11.25 -0.80 1.39
CA GLY A 100 10.00 -0.46 0.71
C GLY A 100 9.83 1.06 0.59
N TYR A 101 8.64 1.49 0.21
CA TYR A 101 8.29 2.91 0.26
C TYR A 101 8.11 3.35 1.71
N PRO A 102 8.73 4.47 2.11
CA PRO A 102 8.50 5.08 3.41
C PRO A 102 7.03 5.50 3.57
N ALA A 103 6.59 5.57 4.81
CA ALA A 103 5.28 6.10 5.15
C ALA A 103 5.19 7.59 4.76
N TRP A 104 4.04 7.99 4.21
CA TRP A 104 3.72 9.40 3.99
C TRP A 104 2.40 9.73 4.69
N LYS A 105 2.51 10.44 5.80
CA LYS A 105 1.36 10.89 6.56
C LYS A 105 0.81 12.19 5.94
N MET A 106 -0.51 12.27 5.81
CA MET A 106 -1.17 13.51 5.40
C MET A 106 -0.85 14.64 6.39
N ASN A 107 -0.51 15.81 5.86
CA ASN A 107 -0.35 17.04 6.63
C ASN A 107 -1.66 17.83 6.60
N ALA A 108 -2.36 17.90 7.73
CA ALA A 108 -3.61 18.64 7.84
C ALA A 108 -3.42 20.18 7.69
N ASP A 109 -2.21 20.68 8.00
CA ASP A 109 -1.86 22.11 7.93
C ASP A 109 -1.09 22.44 6.63
N SER A 110 -1.25 21.66 5.57
CA SER A 110 -0.59 21.87 4.29
C SER A 110 -1.08 23.15 3.60
N GLU A 111 -0.18 24.10 3.45
CA GLU A 111 -0.42 25.35 2.70
C GLU A 111 -0.61 25.05 1.21
N LEU A 112 0.19 24.14 0.67
CA LEU A 112 0.10 23.71 -0.72
C LEU A 112 -1.26 23.06 -1.03
N GLN A 113 -1.78 22.24 -0.09
CA GLN A 113 -3.11 21.65 -0.21
C GLN A 113 -4.20 22.75 -0.22
N ARG A 114 -4.09 23.74 0.66
CA ARG A 114 -5.03 24.85 0.74
C ARG A 114 -5.08 25.63 -0.59
N ILE A 115 -3.92 25.97 -1.15
CA ILE A 115 -3.80 26.63 -2.46
C ILE A 115 -4.43 25.76 -3.54
N ALA A 116 -4.10 24.49 -3.58
CA ALA A 116 -4.59 23.55 -4.60
C ALA A 116 -6.13 23.44 -4.59
N ILE A 117 -6.75 23.39 -3.41
CA ILE A 117 -8.21 23.34 -3.26
C ILE A 117 -8.84 24.63 -3.79
N GLN A 118 -8.27 25.78 -3.45
CA GLN A 118 -8.79 27.09 -3.88
C GLN A 118 -8.71 27.25 -5.40
N GLU A 119 -7.57 26.93 -5.99
CA GLU A 119 -7.38 27.05 -7.43
C GLU A 119 -8.24 26.03 -8.21
N TYR A 120 -8.40 24.82 -7.70
CA TYR A 120 -9.32 23.86 -8.30
C TYR A 120 -10.76 24.38 -8.33
N LYS A 121 -11.22 24.98 -7.22
CA LYS A 121 -12.56 25.56 -7.12
C LYS A 121 -12.76 26.74 -8.07
N LYS A 122 -11.74 27.61 -8.22
CA LYS A 122 -11.77 28.71 -9.19
C LYS A 122 -11.90 28.22 -10.63
N LEU A 123 -11.14 27.18 -11.00
CA LEU A 123 -11.12 26.66 -12.37
C LEU A 123 -12.37 25.85 -12.73
N PHE A 124 -12.87 25.02 -11.82
CA PHE A 124 -13.89 24.03 -12.13
C PHE A 124 -15.24 24.24 -11.44
N GLY A 125 -15.36 25.26 -10.58
CA GLY A 125 -16.62 25.66 -9.93
C GLY A 125 -17.11 24.77 -8.81
N HIS A 126 -16.31 23.78 -8.37
CA HIS A 126 -16.64 22.89 -7.25
C HIS A 126 -15.37 22.50 -6.48
N ASP A 127 -15.54 22.04 -5.25
CA ASP A 127 -14.43 21.60 -4.44
C ASP A 127 -13.87 20.25 -4.94
N PRO A 128 -12.53 20.05 -4.93
CA PRO A 128 -11.94 18.74 -5.21
C PRO A 128 -12.23 17.77 -4.08
N LYS A 129 -12.13 16.46 -4.36
CA LYS A 129 -12.09 15.45 -3.32
C LYS A 129 -10.65 15.33 -2.80
N VAL A 130 -10.46 15.67 -1.53
CA VAL A 130 -9.20 15.42 -0.84
C VAL A 130 -9.30 14.06 -0.16
N LEU A 131 -8.38 13.17 -0.47
CA LEU A 131 -8.40 11.81 0.01
C LEU A 131 -7.02 11.44 0.55
N GLY A 132 -7.00 10.76 1.68
CA GLY A 132 -5.86 9.96 2.06
C GLY A 132 -5.82 8.67 1.22
N ILE A 133 -4.63 8.18 0.90
CA ILE A 133 -4.48 6.94 0.13
C ILE A 133 -3.52 6.01 0.86
N HIS A 134 -3.94 4.76 1.00
CA HIS A 134 -3.14 3.69 1.60
C HIS A 134 -2.25 3.04 0.52
N ALA A 135 -1.30 3.81 -0.01
CA ALA A 135 -0.37 3.34 -1.03
C ALA A 135 1.03 3.93 -0.80
N GLY A 136 2.04 3.21 -1.24
CA GLY A 136 3.39 3.77 -1.35
C GLY A 136 3.41 4.77 -2.51
N LEU A 137 3.75 6.01 -2.21
CA LEU A 137 3.93 7.06 -3.18
C LEU A 137 5.35 7.62 -3.09
N GLU A 138 5.84 8.21 -4.18
CA GLU A 138 7.12 8.89 -4.24
C GLU A 138 7.24 10.00 -3.19
N CYS A 139 6.11 10.59 -2.78
CA CYS A 139 6.06 11.56 -1.68
C CYS A 139 6.63 11.01 -0.36
N GLY A 140 6.50 9.71 -0.09
CA GLY A 140 7.14 9.07 1.06
C GLY A 140 8.67 9.18 1.01
N LEU A 141 9.26 8.94 -0.16
CA LEU A 141 10.71 9.05 -0.37
C LEU A 141 11.20 10.50 -0.23
N PHE A 142 10.44 11.46 -0.74
CA PHE A 142 10.75 12.88 -0.57
C PHE A 142 10.61 13.32 0.89
N SER A 143 9.57 12.88 1.59
CA SER A 143 9.34 13.18 3.00
C SER A 143 10.48 12.68 3.90
N GLU A 144 11.00 11.48 3.62
CA GLU A 144 12.14 10.93 4.34
C GLU A 144 13.42 11.74 4.09
N LYS A 145 13.66 12.12 2.83
CA LYS A 145 14.88 12.81 2.40
C LYS A 145 14.87 14.30 2.74
N TYR A 146 13.70 14.91 2.75
CA TYR A 146 13.50 16.34 3.00
C TYR A 146 12.42 16.53 4.09
N PRO A 147 12.76 16.31 5.37
CA PRO A 147 11.80 16.47 6.46
C PRO A 147 11.17 17.86 6.47
N GLY A 148 9.86 17.92 6.55
CA GLY A 148 9.12 19.19 6.59
C GLY A 148 8.73 19.75 5.22
N ILE A 149 9.08 19.09 4.11
CA ILE A 149 8.59 19.48 2.79
C ILE A 149 7.06 19.32 2.72
N ASP A 150 6.39 20.36 2.26
CA ASP A 150 4.95 20.29 2.01
C ASP A 150 4.67 19.71 0.63
N MET A 151 3.78 18.73 0.55
CA MET A 151 3.54 17.96 -0.68
C MET A 151 2.07 17.58 -0.82
N ILE A 152 1.61 17.59 -2.07
CA ILE A 152 0.34 17.00 -2.49
C ILE A 152 0.58 16.06 -3.67
N SER A 153 -0.31 15.11 -3.85
CA SER A 153 -0.31 14.22 -5.02
C SER A 153 -1.64 14.34 -5.74
N PHE A 154 -1.60 14.64 -7.02
CA PHE A 154 -2.78 14.68 -7.89
C PHE A 154 -2.40 14.31 -9.31
N GLY A 155 -3.38 13.88 -10.09
CA GLY A 155 -3.13 13.45 -11.46
C GLY A 155 -4.42 13.23 -12.25
N PRO A 156 -4.30 12.91 -13.56
CA PRO A 156 -5.46 12.60 -14.39
C PRO A 156 -6.16 11.33 -13.94
N THR A 157 -7.42 11.18 -14.34
CA THR A 157 -8.20 9.99 -13.98
C THR A 157 -7.68 8.75 -14.68
N LEU A 158 -7.25 7.79 -13.87
CA LEU A 158 -6.85 6.45 -14.30
C LEU A 158 -7.93 5.43 -13.95
N ARG A 159 -8.03 4.39 -14.75
CA ARG A 159 -8.89 3.22 -14.51
C ARG A 159 -8.09 1.95 -14.70
N PHE A 160 -8.39 0.94 -13.90
CA PHE A 160 -7.75 -0.38 -13.95
C PHE A 160 -6.23 -0.34 -13.85
N VAL A 161 -5.70 0.57 -13.00
CA VAL A 161 -4.26 0.73 -12.77
C VAL A 161 -3.60 -0.61 -12.41
N HIS A 162 -2.36 -0.80 -12.88
CA HIS A 162 -1.58 -2.03 -12.70
C HIS A 162 -2.18 -3.28 -13.37
N THR A 163 -3.02 -3.12 -14.38
CA THR A 163 -3.54 -4.22 -15.20
C THR A 163 -3.30 -3.97 -16.69
N PRO A 164 -3.38 -5.01 -17.55
CA PRO A 164 -3.30 -4.83 -19.01
C PRO A 164 -4.41 -3.92 -19.60
N ASP A 165 -5.49 -3.71 -18.86
CA ASP A 165 -6.62 -2.86 -19.25
C ASP A 165 -6.50 -1.42 -18.73
N GLU A 166 -5.33 -1.02 -18.24
CA GLU A 166 -5.10 0.33 -17.72
C GLU A 166 -5.46 1.40 -18.75
N ARG A 167 -6.24 2.38 -18.32
CA ARG A 167 -6.75 3.46 -19.20
C ARG A 167 -6.62 4.82 -18.51
N LEU A 168 -6.26 5.81 -19.28
CA LEU A 168 -6.24 7.21 -18.89
C LEU A 168 -7.39 7.95 -19.58
N LEU A 169 -8.14 8.73 -18.81
CA LEU A 169 -9.19 9.60 -19.33
C LEU A 169 -8.57 10.90 -19.88
N ILE A 170 -8.36 10.96 -21.19
CA ILE A 170 -7.62 12.02 -21.90
C ILE A 170 -8.10 13.44 -21.53
N PRO A 171 -9.41 13.77 -21.46
CA PRO A 171 -9.84 15.12 -21.10
C PRO A 171 -9.36 15.61 -19.72
N THR A 172 -9.06 14.69 -18.80
CA THR A 172 -8.58 15.07 -17.45
C THR A 172 -7.10 15.46 -17.44
N VAL A 173 -6.35 15.19 -18.49
CA VAL A 173 -4.94 15.61 -18.62
C VAL A 173 -4.86 17.14 -18.69
N GLN A 174 -5.70 17.77 -19.53
CA GLN A 174 -5.75 19.24 -19.62
C GLN A 174 -6.18 19.87 -18.30
N MET A 175 -7.16 19.29 -17.61
CA MET A 175 -7.60 19.78 -16.30
C MET A 175 -6.46 19.78 -15.29
N VAL A 176 -5.68 18.71 -15.24
CA VAL A 176 -4.52 18.60 -14.33
C VAL A 176 -3.45 19.63 -14.69
N TRP A 177 -3.20 19.83 -15.98
CA TRP A 177 -2.24 20.83 -16.46
C TRP A 177 -2.62 22.25 -16.04
N ASP A 178 -3.87 22.64 -16.29
CA ASP A 178 -4.39 23.95 -15.95
C ASP A 178 -4.36 24.18 -14.42
N HIS A 179 -4.74 23.15 -13.65
CA HIS A 179 -4.68 23.19 -12.19
C HIS A 179 -3.25 23.35 -11.67
N MET A 180 -2.30 22.58 -12.20
CA MET A 180 -0.89 22.69 -11.84
C MET A 180 -0.34 24.10 -12.11
N LEU A 181 -0.62 24.66 -13.29
CA LEU A 181 -0.21 26.03 -13.62
C LEU A 181 -0.84 27.09 -12.70
N ALA A 182 -2.10 26.89 -12.30
CA ALA A 182 -2.77 27.79 -11.37
C ALA A 182 -2.10 27.75 -9.98
N ILE A 183 -1.83 26.55 -9.46
CA ILE A 183 -1.11 26.36 -8.20
C ILE A 183 0.27 27.04 -8.24
N LEU A 184 1.05 26.80 -9.30
CA LEU A 184 2.40 27.36 -9.43
C LEU A 184 2.44 28.89 -9.52
N ARG A 185 1.35 29.55 -9.91
CA ARG A 185 1.25 31.02 -9.93
C ARG A 185 0.94 31.61 -8.56
N GLU A 186 0.41 30.84 -7.64
CA GLU A 186 0.06 31.25 -6.28
C GLU A 186 1.16 30.91 -5.25
N ILE A 187 2.18 30.15 -5.66
CA ILE A 187 3.33 29.85 -4.82
C ILE A 187 4.41 30.89 -5.11
N ASP A 188 4.75 31.73 -4.13
CA ASP A 188 5.86 32.68 -4.17
C ASP A 188 7.20 32.05 -3.81
#